data_58a3be9ff898828e0a80d628fc51744f
#
_entry.id   58a3be9ff898828e0a80d628fc51744f
#
_cell.length_a   1.000
_cell.length_b   1.000
_cell.length_c   1.000
_cell.angle_alpha   90.00
_cell.angle_beta   90.00
_cell.angle_gamma   90.00
#
_symmetry.space_group_name_H-M   'P 1'
#
loop_
_entity.id
_entity.type
_entity.pdbx_description
1 polymer ?
#
loop_
_entity_poly.entity_id
_entity_poly.type
_entity_poly.pdbx_seq_one_letter_code
_entity_poly.pdbx_strand_id
1 'polypeptide(L)' 'MIPRGIRNNNPLNIRRSKDQWQGLRAVQTDPSFCQFETLEYGWRAAFKLLTRTYYHTYRLFTIRSISYLMPRWLRASE' A
#
# COMPACT_ATOMS: atom_id res chain seq x y z
N MET A 1 14.28 11.69 -12.02
CA MET A 1 13.00 11.95 -11.32
C MET A 1 12.56 10.68 -10.58
N ILE A 2 12.23 10.82 -9.31
CA ILE A 2 11.74 9.71 -8.50
C ILE A 2 10.23 9.60 -8.70
N PRO A 3 9.68 8.44 -9.10
CA PRO A 3 8.24 8.28 -9.22
C PRO A 3 7.52 8.63 -7.92
N ARG A 4 6.33 9.20 -8.04
CA ARG A 4 5.55 9.67 -6.88
C ARG A 4 5.27 8.56 -5.87
N GLY A 5 4.96 7.35 -6.35
CA GLY A 5 4.70 6.21 -5.47
C GLY A 5 5.90 5.85 -4.61
N ILE A 6 7.10 5.89 -5.17
CA ILE A 6 8.33 5.61 -4.42
C ILE A 6 8.62 6.74 -3.43
N ARG A 7 8.48 7.99 -3.88
CA ARG A 7 8.72 9.17 -3.03
C ARG A 7 7.79 9.20 -1.82
N ASN A 8 6.56 8.75 -1.99
CA ASN A 8 5.55 8.74 -0.93
C ASN A 8 5.55 7.43 -0.12
N ASN A 9 6.41 6.48 -0.46
CA ASN A 9 6.35 5.12 0.11
C ASN A 9 4.96 4.51 -0.07
N ASN A 10 4.36 4.73 -1.23
CA ASN A 10 2.96 4.38 -1.52
C ASN A 10 2.90 3.61 -2.85
N PRO A 11 3.19 2.31 -2.84
CA PRO A 11 3.36 1.54 -4.09
C PRO A 11 2.09 1.43 -4.94
N LEU A 12 0.91 1.55 -4.36
CA LEU A 12 -0.35 1.53 -5.11
C LEU A 12 -0.89 2.92 -5.42
N ASN A 13 -0.18 3.98 -5.06
CA ASN A 13 -0.69 5.34 -5.19
C ASN A 13 -2.07 5.48 -4.57
N ILE A 14 -2.21 5.03 -3.31
CA ILE A 14 -3.47 5.14 -2.59
C ILE A 14 -3.81 6.61 -2.41
N ARG A 15 -5.00 6.99 -2.85
CA ARG A 15 -5.44 8.39 -2.74
C ARG A 15 -5.80 8.73 -1.31
N ARG A 16 -5.61 10.00 -0.96
CA ARG A 16 -5.99 10.51 0.35
C ARG A 16 -7.50 10.37 0.52
N SER A 17 -7.92 9.93 1.70
CA SER A 17 -9.31 9.71 2.03
C SER A 17 -9.51 9.86 3.53
N LYS A 18 -10.68 9.48 4.03
CA LYS A 18 -10.97 9.47 5.45
C LYS A 18 -10.30 8.29 6.17
N ASP A 19 -9.79 7.33 5.42
CA ASP A 19 -9.15 6.15 6.00
C ASP A 19 -7.88 6.55 6.76
N GLN A 20 -7.77 6.06 7.99
CA GLN A 20 -6.61 6.28 8.84
C GLN A 20 -5.67 5.09 8.70
N TRP A 21 -4.86 5.10 7.65
CA TRP A 21 -3.88 4.04 7.44
C TRP A 21 -2.78 4.10 8.49
N GLN A 22 -2.37 2.92 8.96
CA GLN A 22 -1.25 2.85 9.88
C GLN A 22 0.04 3.27 9.17
N GLY A 23 0.85 4.08 9.84
CA GLY A 23 2.14 4.51 9.30
C GLY A 23 2.08 5.70 8.36
N LEU A 24 0.97 6.43 8.32
CA LEU A 24 0.91 7.69 7.59
C LEU A 24 1.86 8.70 8.22
N ARG A 25 2.54 9.49 7.37
CA ARG A 25 3.34 10.61 7.86
C ARG A 25 2.45 11.62 8.58
N ALA A 26 2.95 12.19 9.67
CA ALA A 26 2.22 13.20 10.42
C ALA A 26 1.87 14.41 9.55
N VAL A 27 2.77 14.78 8.65
CA VAL A 27 2.56 15.87 7.71
C VAL A 27 2.46 15.29 6.30
N GLN A 28 1.30 15.47 5.68
CA GLN A 28 1.03 15.01 4.32
C GLN A 28 1.22 16.19 3.36
N THR A 29 2.26 16.11 2.54
CA THR A 29 2.58 17.19 1.60
C THR A 29 2.06 16.94 0.19
N ASP A 30 1.66 15.70 -0.14
CA ASP A 30 1.04 15.42 -1.43
C ASP A 30 -0.46 15.66 -1.32
N PRO A 31 -1.03 16.50 -2.19
CA PRO A 31 -2.47 16.84 -2.10
C PRO A 31 -3.39 15.69 -2.52
N SER A 32 -2.88 14.71 -3.26
CA SER A 32 -3.72 13.66 -3.85
C SER A 32 -3.49 12.29 -3.27
N PHE A 33 -2.27 11.97 -2.88
CA PHE A 33 -1.89 10.62 -2.48
C PHE A 33 -1.36 10.56 -1.05
N CYS A 34 -1.61 9.44 -0.40
CA CYS A 34 -1.09 9.18 0.95
C CYS A 34 0.44 9.10 0.93
N GLN A 35 1.05 9.58 1.99
CA GLN A 35 2.48 9.44 2.22
C GLN A 35 2.69 8.63 3.47
N PHE A 36 3.46 7.55 3.36
CA PHE A 36 3.76 6.66 4.49
C PHE A 36 5.17 6.91 5.02
N GLU A 37 5.38 6.62 6.29
CA GLU A 37 6.68 6.78 6.93
C GLU A 37 7.72 5.83 6.36
N THR A 38 7.31 4.59 6.04
CA THR A 38 8.17 3.59 5.44
C THR A 38 7.46 2.89 4.31
N LEU A 39 8.23 2.26 3.43
CA LEU A 39 7.69 1.47 2.33
C LEU A 39 6.90 0.26 2.85
N GLU A 40 7.29 -0.28 3.99
CA GLU A 40 6.57 -1.40 4.62
C GLU A 40 5.13 -1.02 4.95
N TYR A 41 4.92 0.16 5.52
CA TYR A 41 3.58 0.65 5.80
C TYR A 41 2.77 0.88 4.52
N GLY A 42 3.43 1.36 3.47
CA GLY A 42 2.79 1.52 2.17
C GLY A 42 2.33 0.19 1.60
N TRP A 43 3.16 -0.83 1.67
CA TRP A 43 2.79 -2.19 1.24
C TRP A 43 1.70 -2.78 2.11
N ARG A 44 1.73 -2.53 3.43
CA ARG A 44 0.69 -2.99 4.33
C ARG A 44 -0.67 -2.41 3.95
N ALA A 45 -0.71 -1.11 3.68
CA ALA A 45 -1.94 -0.44 3.25
C ALA A 45 -2.42 -0.99 1.90
N ALA A 46 -1.51 -1.19 0.97
CA ALA A 46 -1.83 -1.78 -0.33
C ALA A 46 -2.45 -3.17 -0.18
N PHE A 47 -1.86 -4.00 0.65
CA PHE A 47 -2.35 -5.35 0.92
C PHE A 47 -3.76 -5.32 1.51
N LYS A 48 -3.98 -4.48 2.52
CA LYS A 48 -5.30 -4.35 3.15
C LYS A 48 -6.35 -3.84 2.18
N LEU A 49 -6.00 -2.87 1.35
CA LEU A 49 -6.92 -2.32 0.36
C LEU A 49 -7.31 -3.37 -0.66
N LEU A 50 -6.35 -4.11 -1.18
CA LEU A 50 -6.61 -5.15 -2.16
C LEU A 50 -7.43 -6.28 -1.58
N THR A 51 -7.13 -6.74 -0.36
CA THR A 51 -7.90 -7.81 0.26
C THR A 51 -9.32 -7.35 0.61
N ARG A 52 -9.48 -6.11 1.05
CA ARG A 52 -10.80 -5.57 1.40
C ARG A 52 -11.68 -5.37 0.17
N THR A 53 -11.10 -4.84 -0.92
CA THR A 53 -11.87 -4.43 -2.10
C THR A 53 -11.98 -5.55 -3.13
N TYR A 54 -10.87 -6.19 -3.45
CA TYR A 54 -10.82 -7.15 -4.55
C TYR A 54 -11.08 -8.58 -4.12
N TYR A 55 -10.81 -8.92 -2.89
CA TYR A 55 -11.06 -10.28 -2.38
C TYR A 55 -12.56 -10.62 -2.44
N HIS A 56 -13.42 -9.66 -2.11
CA HIS A 56 -14.87 -9.89 -2.16
C HIS A 56 -15.43 -9.90 -3.58
N THR A 57 -14.78 -9.21 -4.50
CA THR A 57 -15.24 -9.09 -5.88
C THR A 57 -14.63 -10.17 -6.77
N TYR A 58 -13.37 -10.49 -6.55
CA TYR A 58 -12.62 -11.45 -7.37
C TYR A 58 -11.98 -12.49 -6.47
N ARG A 59 -12.71 -13.56 -6.20
CA ARG A 59 -12.22 -14.66 -5.36
C ARG A 59 -10.96 -15.34 -5.92
N LEU A 60 -10.64 -15.07 -7.19
CA LEU A 60 -9.45 -15.60 -7.83
C LEU A 60 -8.17 -14.86 -7.41
N PHE A 61 -8.32 -13.66 -6.83
CA PHE A 61 -7.19 -12.93 -6.27
C PHE A 61 -6.93 -13.46 -4.87
N THR A 62 -6.07 -14.44 -4.77
CA THR A 62 -5.67 -14.98 -3.49
C THR A 62 -4.62 -14.08 -2.85
N ILE A 63 -4.50 -14.17 -1.54
CA ILE A 63 -3.42 -13.54 -0.78
C ILE A 63 -2.06 -13.89 -1.40
N ARG A 64 -1.96 -15.10 -1.95
CA ARG A 64 -0.78 -15.60 -2.62
C ARG A 64 -0.41 -14.78 -3.86
N SER A 65 -1.41 -14.38 -4.66
CA SER A 65 -1.19 -13.56 -5.84
C SER A 65 -0.70 -12.17 -5.47
N ILE A 66 -1.22 -11.60 -4.39
CA ILE A 66 -0.81 -10.29 -3.90
C ILE A 66 0.61 -10.34 -3.36
N SER A 67 0.96 -11.37 -2.58
CA SER A 67 2.30 -11.49 -2.03
C SER A 67 3.36 -11.68 -3.12
N TYR A 68 2.97 -12.17 -4.29
CA TYR A 68 3.87 -12.28 -5.44
C TYR A 68 4.36 -10.90 -5.93
N LEU A 69 3.54 -9.86 -5.75
CA LEU A 69 3.89 -8.50 -6.14
C LEU A 69 4.73 -7.79 -5.07
N MET A 70 4.82 -8.36 -3.88
CA MET A 70 5.58 -7.78 -2.79
C MET A 70 7.07 -8.10 -2.93
N PRO A 71 7.95 -7.18 -2.52
CA PRO A 71 9.38 -7.48 -2.47
C PRO A 71 9.66 -8.72 -1.63
N ARG A 72 10.69 -9.46 -2.01
CA ARG A 72 11.04 -10.72 -1.35
C ARG A 72 11.27 -10.56 0.15
N TRP A 73 11.90 -9.46 0.55
CA TRP A 73 12.20 -9.18 1.96
C TRP A 73 10.94 -8.93 2.79
N LEU A 74 9.86 -8.45 2.17
CA LEU A 74 8.57 -8.30 2.84
C LEU A 74 7.83 -9.64 2.96
N ARG A 75 7.99 -10.51 1.97
CA ARG A 75 7.37 -11.83 2.01
C ARG A 75 7.99 -12.73 3.06
N ALA A 76 9.28 -12.56 3.32
CA ALA A 76 9.99 -13.37 4.29
C ALA A 76 9.54 -13.17 5.73
N SER A 77 8.77 -12.13 6.00
CA SER A 77 8.24 -11.85 7.34
C SER A 77 6.92 -12.57 7.63
N GLU A 78 6.44 -13.35 6.71
CA GLU A 78 5.21 -14.14 6.90
C GLU A 78 5.41 -15.35 7.80
#